data_e2eddedc4f6209b3d6de61e8f3e94fc2
#
_entry.id   e2eddedc4f6209b3d6de61e8f3e94fc2
#
_cell.length_a   1.000
_cell.length_b   1.000
_cell.length_c   1.000
_cell.angle_alpha   90.00
_cell.angle_beta   90.00
_cell.angle_gamma   90.00
#
_symmetry.space_group_name_H-M   'P 1'
#
loop_
_entity.id
_entity.type
_entity.pdbx_description
1 polymer ?
#
loop_
_entity_poly.entity_id
_entity_poly.type
_entity_poly.pdbx_seq_one_letter_code
_entity_poly.pdbx_strand_id
1 'polypeptide(L)'
;MDERGLDAVIFPAMADVGPADMDVNETSADLGWRNGTWVANGNLVPRHLGIPSVTVPMGTMSDTGIPVGLTIAGRGWDDSALIEIAAAFEATGDRRQVPPRTPRL
;
A
#
# COMPACT_ATOMS: atom_id res chain seq x y z
N MET A 1 9.07 -16.98 7.60
CA MET A 1 10.13 -16.16 6.96
C MET A 1 11.47 -16.85 7.10
N ASP A 2 11.84 -17.31 8.27
CA ASP A 2 13.15 -17.94 8.55
C ASP A 2 13.45 -19.16 7.68
N GLU A 3 12.49 -20.08 7.55
CA GLU A 3 12.63 -21.27 6.69
C GLU A 3 12.93 -20.96 5.22
N ARG A 4 12.60 -19.75 4.75
CA ARG A 4 12.80 -19.31 3.36
C ARG A 4 13.89 -18.25 3.22
N GLY A 5 14.55 -17.86 4.30
CA GLY A 5 15.57 -16.80 4.30
C GLY A 5 15.04 -15.44 3.84
N LEU A 6 13.76 -15.11 4.17
CA LEU A 6 13.16 -13.84 3.79
C LEU A 6 13.34 -12.81 4.92
N ASP A 7 13.81 -11.62 4.57
CA ASP A 7 13.93 -10.50 5.50
C ASP A 7 12.61 -9.72 5.64
N ALA A 8 11.84 -9.60 4.57
CA ALA A 8 10.52 -8.97 4.56
C ALA A 8 9.58 -9.61 3.55
N VAL A 9 8.29 -9.31 3.66
CA VAL A 9 7.27 -9.59 2.65
C VAL A 9 6.73 -8.26 2.15
N ILE A 10 6.59 -8.11 0.84
CA ILE A 10 6.11 -6.88 0.22
C ILE A 10 4.83 -7.13 -0.57
N PHE A 11 3.92 -6.14 -0.53
CA PHE A 11 2.66 -6.17 -1.30
C PHE A 11 2.11 -4.74 -1.49
N PRO A 12 1.29 -4.50 -2.53
CA PRO A 12 0.59 -3.23 -2.68
C PRO A 12 -0.31 -2.95 -1.47
N ALA A 13 -0.35 -1.69 -1.00
CA ALA A 13 -1.15 -1.31 0.15
C ALA A 13 -2.66 -1.50 -0.07
N MET A 14 -3.12 -1.38 -1.32
CA MET A 14 -4.51 -1.57 -1.75
C MET A 14 -4.56 -2.38 -3.05
N ALA A 15 -5.65 -3.12 -3.26
CA ALA A 15 -5.88 -3.81 -4.52
C ALA A 15 -6.24 -2.81 -5.63
N ASP A 16 -7.20 -1.93 -5.34
CA ASP A 16 -7.66 -0.88 -6.24
C ASP A 16 -8.50 0.14 -5.46
N VAL A 17 -9.01 1.14 -6.16
CA VAL A 17 -9.95 2.14 -5.66
C VAL A 17 -11.29 2.02 -6.37
N GLY A 18 -12.35 2.37 -5.67
CA GLY A 18 -13.69 2.44 -6.25
C GLY A 18 -14.13 3.86 -6.60
N PRO A 19 -15.23 4.02 -7.35
CA PRO A 19 -15.88 5.30 -7.57
C PRO A 19 -16.26 6.00 -6.25
N ALA A 20 -16.25 7.32 -6.26
CA ALA A 20 -16.50 8.12 -5.05
C ALA A 20 -17.94 8.01 -4.52
N ASP A 21 -18.88 7.54 -5.33
CA ASP A 21 -20.30 7.44 -5.03
C ASP A 21 -20.79 6.02 -4.66
N MET A 22 -19.85 5.14 -4.29
CA MET A 22 -20.18 3.73 -3.95
C MET A 22 -21.20 3.58 -2.82
N ASP A 23 -21.30 4.55 -1.92
CA ASP A 23 -22.23 4.50 -0.79
C ASP A 23 -23.69 4.73 -1.20
N VAL A 24 -23.92 5.31 -2.37
CA VAL A 24 -25.25 5.73 -2.86
C VAL A 24 -25.60 5.20 -4.26
N ASN A 25 -24.65 4.55 -4.92
CA ASN A 25 -24.80 4.03 -6.29
C ASN A 25 -24.42 2.55 -6.33
N GLU A 26 -25.42 1.70 -6.55
CA GLU A 26 -25.25 0.24 -6.56
C GLU A 26 -24.28 -0.24 -7.65
N THR A 27 -24.31 0.37 -8.84
CA THR A 27 -23.37 0.03 -9.92
C THR A 27 -21.92 0.38 -9.55
N SER A 28 -21.73 1.50 -8.88
CA SER A 28 -20.40 1.90 -8.38
C SER A 28 -19.93 0.99 -7.24
N ALA A 29 -20.83 0.56 -6.38
CA ALA A 29 -20.54 -0.42 -5.33
C ALA A 29 -20.10 -1.78 -5.90
N ASP A 30 -20.82 -2.28 -6.92
CA ASP A 30 -20.47 -3.51 -7.63
C ASP A 30 -19.11 -3.43 -8.32
N LEU A 31 -18.80 -2.27 -8.91
CA LEU A 31 -17.47 -2.02 -9.50
C LEU A 31 -16.38 -2.04 -8.42
N GLY A 32 -16.60 -1.37 -7.30
CA GLY A 32 -15.70 -1.38 -6.16
C GLY A 32 -15.44 -2.78 -5.61
N TRP A 33 -16.46 -3.63 -5.54
CA TRP A 33 -16.33 -5.04 -5.16
C TRP A 33 -15.44 -5.80 -6.12
N ARG A 34 -15.69 -5.69 -7.43
CA ARG A 34 -14.91 -6.39 -8.47
C ARG A 34 -13.46 -5.95 -8.51
N ASN A 35 -13.21 -4.67 -8.28
CA ASN A 35 -11.86 -4.11 -8.23
C ASN A 35 -11.10 -4.45 -6.93
N GLY A 36 -11.77 -5.01 -5.94
CA GLY A 36 -11.15 -5.36 -4.67
C GLY A 36 -10.95 -4.18 -3.71
N THR A 37 -11.69 -3.09 -3.89
CA THR A 37 -11.63 -1.89 -3.01
C THR A 37 -11.83 -2.24 -1.54
N TRP A 38 -12.68 -3.23 -1.25
CA TRP A 38 -12.97 -3.71 0.09
C TRP A 38 -11.96 -4.76 0.61
N VAL A 39 -11.00 -5.15 -0.22
CA VAL A 39 -9.98 -6.15 0.14
C VAL A 39 -8.75 -5.43 0.67
N ALA A 40 -8.42 -5.68 1.91
CA ALA A 40 -7.27 -5.05 2.59
C ALA A 40 -5.90 -5.60 2.15
N ASN A 41 -5.81 -6.37 1.10
CA ASN A 41 -4.58 -6.84 0.41
C ASN A 41 -3.41 -7.21 1.33
N GLY A 42 -3.70 -7.97 2.40
CA GLY A 42 -2.68 -8.34 3.38
C GLY A 42 -2.50 -7.37 4.54
N ASN A 43 -2.88 -6.11 4.43
CA ASN A 43 -2.76 -5.14 5.53
C ASN A 43 -3.61 -5.51 6.76
N LEU A 44 -4.70 -6.23 6.55
CA LEU A 44 -5.54 -6.71 7.64
C LEU A 44 -4.80 -7.70 8.56
N VAL A 45 -4.03 -8.62 7.97
CA VAL A 45 -3.28 -9.66 8.69
C VAL A 45 -2.20 -9.06 9.59
N PRO A 46 -1.29 -8.20 9.12
CA PRO A 46 -0.31 -7.52 9.98
C PRO A 46 -0.97 -6.79 11.15
N ARG A 47 -2.05 -6.06 10.89
CA ARG A 47 -2.78 -5.32 11.93
C ARG A 47 -3.36 -6.21 13.01
N HIS A 48 -3.98 -7.35 12.64
CA HIS A 48 -4.58 -8.27 13.59
C HIS A 48 -3.56 -9.04 14.42
N LEU A 49 -2.42 -9.36 13.82
CA LEU A 49 -1.36 -10.14 14.46
C LEU A 49 -0.28 -9.28 15.14
N GLY A 50 -0.39 -7.96 15.08
CA GLY A 50 0.63 -7.06 15.61
C GLY A 50 1.98 -7.19 14.90
N ILE A 51 1.95 -7.51 13.60
CA ILE A 51 3.16 -7.62 12.78
C ILE A 51 3.58 -6.21 12.36
N PRO A 52 4.86 -5.81 12.57
CA PRO A 52 5.34 -4.52 12.15
C PRO A 52 5.30 -4.38 10.63
N SER A 53 4.89 -3.21 10.16
CA SER A 53 4.86 -2.91 8.74
C SER A 53 5.09 -1.41 8.50
N VAL A 54 5.67 -1.09 7.35
CA VAL A 54 5.85 0.27 6.86
C VAL A 54 5.31 0.36 5.44
N THR A 55 4.71 1.48 5.09
CA THR A 55 4.21 1.73 3.72
C THR A 55 4.88 2.97 3.15
N VAL A 56 5.46 2.82 1.97
CA VAL A 56 6.15 3.88 1.23
C VAL A 56 5.51 4.10 -0.15
N PRO A 57 5.66 5.28 -0.76
CA PRO A 57 5.17 5.51 -2.12
C PRO A 57 5.79 4.54 -3.13
N MET A 58 4.96 3.83 -3.89
CA MET A 58 5.41 2.89 -4.93
C MET A 58 5.34 3.51 -6.33
N GLY A 59 4.43 4.45 -6.54
CA GLY A 59 4.17 5.09 -7.82
C GLY A 59 2.71 5.45 -7.98
N THR A 60 2.23 5.48 -9.21
CA THR A 60 0.83 5.74 -9.55
C THR A 60 0.29 4.66 -10.46
N MET A 61 -1.01 4.41 -10.37
CA MET A 61 -1.72 3.52 -11.30
C MET A 61 -1.72 4.13 -12.70
N SER A 62 -1.43 3.32 -13.70
CA SER A 62 -1.30 3.79 -15.09
C SER A 62 -2.61 4.21 -15.75
N ASP A 63 -3.72 3.68 -15.28
CA ASP A 63 -5.07 3.92 -15.77
C ASP A 63 -5.78 5.08 -15.07
N THR A 64 -5.61 5.21 -13.75
CA THR A 64 -6.31 6.20 -12.93
C THR A 64 -5.42 7.35 -12.46
N GLY A 65 -4.09 7.20 -12.51
CA GLY A 65 -3.14 8.17 -11.96
C GLY A 65 -3.14 8.26 -10.42
N ILE A 66 -3.84 7.34 -9.74
CA ILE A 66 -3.95 7.33 -8.29
C ILE A 66 -2.65 6.80 -7.65
N PRO A 67 -2.14 7.48 -6.61
CA PRO A 67 -0.95 7.01 -5.91
C PRO A 67 -1.16 5.66 -5.24
N VAL A 68 -0.15 4.80 -5.33
CA VAL A 68 -0.12 3.48 -4.70
C VAL A 68 1.04 3.38 -3.74
N GLY A 69 0.78 2.80 -2.57
CA GLY A 69 1.80 2.47 -1.59
C GLY A 69 2.30 1.02 -1.72
N LEU A 70 3.57 0.81 -1.39
CA LEU A 70 4.16 -0.49 -1.15
C LEU A 70 4.22 -0.73 0.35
N THR A 71 3.56 -1.77 0.82
CA THR A 71 3.67 -2.22 2.21
C THR A 71 4.79 -3.25 2.33
N ILE A 72 5.64 -3.05 3.31
CA ILE A 72 6.76 -3.92 3.68
C ILE A 72 6.47 -4.42 5.09
N ALA A 73 6.29 -5.71 5.27
CA ALA A 73 5.99 -6.35 6.56
C ALA A 73 7.13 -7.28 6.99
N GLY A 74 7.49 -7.23 8.26
CA GLY A 74 8.61 -7.98 8.82
C GLY A 74 8.22 -8.94 9.93
N ARG A 75 9.22 -9.42 10.67
CA ARG A 75 9.01 -10.19 11.88
C ARG A 75 8.62 -9.29 13.04
N GLY A 76 8.06 -9.85 14.08
CA GLY A 76 7.82 -9.12 15.33
C GLY A 76 9.11 -8.46 15.82
N TRP A 77 9.03 -7.18 16.17
CA TRP A 77 10.12 -6.35 16.69
C TRP A 77 11.22 -5.94 15.69
N ASP A 78 11.02 -6.19 14.39
CA ASP A 78 11.95 -5.80 13.31
C ASP A 78 11.68 -4.39 12.76
N ASP A 79 11.07 -3.49 13.54
CA ASP A 79 10.66 -2.15 13.09
C ASP A 79 11.83 -1.37 12.48
N SER A 80 13.00 -1.39 13.13
CA SER A 80 14.20 -0.68 12.63
C SER A 80 14.67 -1.23 11.28
N ALA A 81 14.70 -2.55 11.12
CA ALA A 81 15.08 -3.17 9.86
C ALA A 81 14.10 -2.83 8.73
N LEU A 82 12.81 -2.75 9.04
CA LEU A 82 11.80 -2.36 8.05
C LEU A 82 11.97 -0.90 7.60
N ILE A 83 12.34 0.01 8.51
CA ILE A 83 12.63 1.40 8.17
C ILE A 83 13.86 1.48 7.25
N GLU A 84 14.90 0.70 7.51
CA GLU A 84 16.10 0.62 6.66
C GLU A 84 15.76 0.12 5.25
N ILE A 85 14.96 -0.96 5.15
CA ILE A 85 14.49 -1.50 3.86
C ILE A 85 13.64 -0.45 3.12
N ALA A 86 12.73 0.22 3.82
CA ALA A 86 11.88 1.26 3.27
C ALA A 86 12.70 2.45 2.74
N ALA A 87 13.68 2.93 3.51
CA ALA A 87 14.59 4.00 3.12
C ALA A 87 15.45 3.60 1.90
N ALA A 88 15.94 2.36 1.87
CA ALA A 88 16.66 1.83 0.71
C ALA A 88 15.79 1.80 -0.55
N PHE A 89 14.51 1.42 -0.42
CA PHE A 89 13.56 1.45 -1.52
C PHE A 89 13.28 2.88 -2.00
N GLU A 90 13.03 3.84 -1.09
CA GLU A 90 12.81 5.24 -1.45
C GLU A 90 14.02 5.86 -2.15
N ALA A 91 15.24 5.50 -1.74
CA ALA A 91 16.47 5.97 -2.37
C ALA A 91 16.64 5.53 -3.83
N THR A 92 15.90 4.51 -4.30
CA THR A 92 15.96 4.05 -5.69
C THR A 92 15.26 4.98 -6.69
N GLY A 93 14.49 5.97 -6.23
CA GLY A 93 13.85 6.98 -7.08
C GLY A 93 12.69 7.71 -6.41
N ASP A 94 12.44 8.93 -6.86
CA ASP A 94 11.30 9.74 -6.39
C ASP A 94 9.99 9.20 -7.00
N ARG A 95 9.17 8.57 -6.16
CA ARG A 95 7.87 7.99 -6.53
C ARG A 95 6.71 8.76 -5.96
N ARG A 96 6.98 9.75 -5.10
CA ARG A 96 5.95 10.58 -4.51
C ARG A 96 5.48 11.64 -5.50
N GLN A 97 4.22 11.59 -5.87
CA GLN A 97 3.61 12.65 -6.66
C GLN A 97 2.95 13.69 -5.75
N VAL A 98 3.23 14.96 -6.03
CA VAL A 98 2.55 16.08 -5.37
C VAL A 98 1.21 16.29 -6.09
N PRO A 99 0.08 16.37 -5.37
CA PRO A 99 -1.21 16.64 -5.98
C PRO A 99 -1.17 17.95 -6.78
N PRO A 100 -1.68 17.98 -8.04
CA PRO A 100 -1.53 19.15 -8.92
C PRO A 100 -2.27 20.40 -8.42
N ARG A 101 -3.24 20.22 -7.53
CA ARG A 101 -4.04 21.31 -6.94
C ARG A 101 -3.54 21.74 -5.55
N THR A 102 -2.50 21.10 -5.02
CA THR A 102 -1.94 21.42 -3.71
C THR A 102 -0.55 22.02 -3.93
N PRO A 103 -0.32 23.29 -3.59
CA PRO A 103 1.01 23.87 -3.74
C PRO A 103 2.02 23.16 -2.83
N ARG A 104 3.28 23.14 -3.26
CA ARG A 104 4.37 22.70 -2.38
C ARG A 104 4.50 23.71 -1.23
N LEU A 105 4.55 23.19 -0.03
CA LEU A 105 4.86 23.99 1.16
C LEU A 105 6.32 24.38 1.15
#